data_3a54fbb1772a7738b68c4f0325a8c169
#
_entry.id   3a54fbb1772a7738b68c4f0325a8c169
#
_cell.length_a   1.000
_cell.length_b   1.000
_cell.length_c   1.000
_cell.angle_alpha   90.00
_cell.angle_beta   90.00
_cell.angle_gamma   90.00
#
_symmetry.space_group_name_H-M   'P 1'
#
loop_
_entity.id
_entity.type
_entity.pdbx_description
1 polymer ?
#
loop_
_entity_poly.entity_id
_entity_poly.type
_entity_poly.pdbx_seq_one_letter_code
_entity_poly.pdbx_strand_id
1 'polypeptide(L)'
;MEKVAKRVKQDADYIFHELTRSICPECKTVIDAQIIIRDNKVYMRKRCPTHGWFEGIISSDAEMYVNSIKFNKPGTIPLEFSTEVKDGCPLDCGLCPEHKQHMCLDLIEVNTACNLSCPVCFANAGIGYSLTMQQVEGMLDRFVEIEGDPEVIQFSGGEPTIHPQILDMIQAAKDRGIRQVMINTNGVRIARDDRFLEGLAKLNPVVYFQFDGLRSETYQTLRGEDLLDLKMRALDRLNDAELDAVLVAAVERGVNEDEVGPIIEFGLKHPAVRGVVLQPVTHVGRHIEFDPMQRVTIPDVI
;
A
#
# COMPACT_ATOMS: atom_id res chain seq x y z
N MET A 1 -59.27 -22.74 -4.21
CA MET A 1 -57.96 -23.40 -4.29
C MET A 1 -57.05 -22.51 -5.15
N GLU A 2 -56.27 -21.65 -4.50
CA GLU A 2 -55.28 -20.84 -5.19
C GLU A 2 -54.14 -21.73 -5.68
N LYS A 3 -53.87 -21.64 -6.99
CA LYS A 3 -52.75 -22.34 -7.62
C LYS A 3 -51.45 -21.67 -7.08
N VAL A 4 -50.74 -22.35 -6.20
CA VAL A 4 -49.40 -21.98 -5.83
C VAL A 4 -48.55 -21.99 -7.11
N ALA A 5 -48.14 -20.82 -7.58
CA ALA A 5 -47.27 -20.69 -8.74
C ALA A 5 -45.97 -21.48 -8.46
N LYS A 6 -45.67 -22.47 -9.32
CA LYS A 6 -44.42 -23.20 -9.27
C LYS A 6 -43.28 -22.21 -9.40
N ARG A 7 -42.46 -22.08 -8.38
CA ARG A 7 -41.18 -21.34 -8.47
C ARG A 7 -40.33 -22.04 -9.54
N VAL A 8 -40.14 -21.38 -10.64
CA VAL A 8 -39.19 -21.80 -11.67
C VAL A 8 -37.78 -21.52 -11.11
N LYS A 9 -36.92 -22.51 -11.08
CA LYS A 9 -35.50 -22.30 -10.80
C LYS A 9 -34.94 -21.40 -11.90
N GLN A 10 -34.34 -20.30 -11.51
CA GLN A 10 -33.55 -19.43 -12.39
C GLN A 10 -32.08 -19.68 -12.10
N ASP A 11 -31.27 -19.74 -13.15
CA ASP A 11 -29.82 -19.76 -13.00
C ASP A 11 -29.34 -18.43 -12.40
N ALA A 12 -28.23 -18.47 -11.67
CA ALA A 12 -27.59 -17.26 -11.20
C ALA A 12 -27.05 -16.46 -12.38
N ASP A 13 -27.09 -15.15 -12.28
CA ASP A 13 -26.54 -14.21 -13.27
C ASP A 13 -25.00 -14.04 -13.15
N TYR A 14 -24.35 -14.95 -12.42
CA TYR A 14 -22.91 -14.94 -12.19
C TYR A 14 -22.33 -16.37 -12.18
N ILE A 15 -21.02 -16.45 -12.41
CA ILE A 15 -20.23 -17.67 -12.23
C ILE A 15 -19.60 -17.62 -10.85
N PHE A 16 -19.84 -18.63 -10.02
CA PHE A 16 -19.10 -18.82 -8.77
C PHE A 16 -17.67 -19.26 -9.09
N HIS A 17 -16.68 -18.56 -8.54
CA HIS A 17 -15.26 -18.86 -8.74
C HIS A 17 -14.66 -19.60 -7.53
N GLU A 18 -14.69 -18.98 -6.34
CA GLU A 18 -14.14 -19.58 -5.14
C GLU A 18 -14.75 -19.03 -3.84
N LEU A 19 -14.51 -19.71 -2.74
CA LEU A 19 -14.81 -19.25 -1.38
C LEU A 19 -13.56 -18.60 -0.78
N THR A 20 -13.77 -17.53 -0.02
CA THR A 20 -12.73 -16.86 0.74
C THR A 20 -13.31 -16.31 2.05
N ARG A 21 -12.46 -15.72 2.86
CA ARG A 21 -12.86 -15.00 4.08
C ARG A 21 -12.69 -13.52 3.91
N SER A 22 -13.53 -12.75 4.58
CA SER A 22 -13.50 -11.30 4.58
C SER A 22 -14.00 -10.77 5.92
N ILE A 23 -14.10 -9.46 6.05
CA ILE A 23 -14.69 -8.81 7.23
C ILE A 23 -15.96 -8.06 6.84
N CYS A 24 -16.88 -7.95 7.77
CA CYS A 24 -18.02 -7.05 7.63
C CYS A 24 -17.54 -5.59 7.67
N PRO A 25 -17.90 -4.72 6.73
CA PRO A 25 -17.47 -3.32 6.75
C PRO A 25 -18.02 -2.54 7.95
N GLU A 26 -19.15 -2.98 8.52
CA GLU A 26 -19.78 -2.33 9.66
C GLU A 26 -19.18 -2.80 11.01
N CYS A 27 -19.37 -4.08 11.34
CA CYS A 27 -18.98 -4.60 12.66
C CYS A 27 -17.60 -5.25 12.72
N LYS A 28 -16.86 -5.29 11.61
CA LYS A 28 -15.51 -5.86 11.52
C LYS A 28 -15.40 -7.36 11.83
N THR A 29 -16.52 -8.06 12.06
CA THR A 29 -16.53 -9.51 12.25
C THR A 29 -16.06 -10.23 11.00
N VAL A 30 -15.26 -11.27 11.17
CA VAL A 30 -14.82 -12.16 10.07
C VAL A 30 -16.03 -12.96 9.57
N ILE A 31 -16.25 -12.95 8.28
CA ILE A 31 -17.36 -13.61 7.59
C ILE A 31 -16.89 -14.32 6.33
N ASP A 32 -17.60 -15.35 5.90
CA ASP A 32 -17.37 -15.98 4.61
C ASP A 32 -17.75 -15.06 3.45
N ALA A 33 -16.96 -15.15 2.39
CA ALA A 33 -17.17 -14.41 1.16
C ALA A 33 -17.06 -15.32 -0.06
N GLN A 34 -17.71 -14.90 -1.13
CA GLN A 34 -17.68 -15.56 -2.43
C GLN A 34 -16.99 -14.65 -3.44
N ILE A 35 -16.08 -15.20 -4.22
CA ILE A 35 -15.57 -14.56 -5.41
C ILE A 35 -16.45 -15.02 -6.58
N ILE A 36 -17.02 -14.08 -7.28
CA ILE A 36 -17.92 -14.32 -8.40
C ILE A 36 -17.48 -13.55 -9.64
N ILE A 37 -17.80 -14.10 -10.80
CA ILE A 37 -17.56 -13.47 -12.10
C ILE A 37 -18.91 -13.10 -12.72
N ARG A 38 -19.07 -11.86 -13.13
CA ARG A 38 -20.25 -11.33 -13.81
C ARG A 38 -19.81 -10.25 -14.79
N ASP A 39 -20.30 -10.29 -16.02
CA ASP A 39 -19.99 -9.32 -17.08
C ASP A 39 -18.48 -9.08 -17.27
N ASN A 40 -17.71 -10.17 -17.33
CA ASN A 40 -16.25 -10.16 -17.43
C ASN A 40 -15.51 -9.39 -16.30
N LYS A 41 -16.16 -9.18 -15.16
CA LYS A 41 -15.58 -8.55 -13.95
C LYS A 41 -15.65 -9.51 -12.78
N VAL A 42 -14.76 -9.32 -11.82
CA VAL A 42 -14.68 -10.14 -10.62
C VAL A 42 -15.14 -9.33 -9.42
N TYR A 43 -16.04 -9.92 -8.64
CA TYR A 43 -16.61 -9.30 -7.45
C TYR A 43 -16.42 -10.18 -6.23
N MET A 44 -16.26 -9.54 -5.08
CA MET A 44 -16.41 -10.20 -3.78
C MET A 44 -17.79 -9.87 -3.22
N ARG A 45 -18.58 -10.90 -2.97
CA ARG A 45 -19.86 -10.75 -2.27
C ARG A 45 -19.83 -11.50 -0.94
N LYS A 46 -20.41 -10.90 0.08
CA LYS A 46 -20.38 -11.43 1.44
C LYS A 46 -21.64 -11.05 2.20
N ARG A 47 -22.00 -11.88 3.19
CA ARG A 47 -23.18 -11.63 4.00
C ARG A 47 -22.82 -11.63 5.47
N CYS A 48 -23.03 -10.50 6.12
CA CYS A 48 -23.03 -10.42 7.58
C CYS A 48 -24.42 -10.84 8.12
N PRO A 49 -24.50 -11.69 9.14
CA PRO A 49 -25.78 -12.05 9.76
C PRO A 49 -26.56 -10.83 10.28
N THR A 50 -25.87 -9.82 10.75
CA THR A 50 -26.47 -8.60 11.35
C THR A 50 -26.71 -7.50 10.31
N HIS A 51 -25.77 -7.28 9.38
CA HIS A 51 -25.77 -6.11 8.48
C HIS A 51 -26.15 -6.43 7.03
N GLY A 52 -26.42 -7.72 6.70
CA GLY A 52 -26.89 -8.11 5.38
C GLY A 52 -25.76 -8.29 4.34
N TRP A 53 -26.11 -8.05 3.06
CA TRP A 53 -25.22 -8.29 1.93
C TRP A 53 -24.35 -7.08 1.60
N PHE A 54 -23.09 -7.37 1.24
CA PHE A 54 -22.13 -6.43 0.69
C PHE A 54 -21.52 -7.01 -0.58
N GLU A 55 -21.24 -6.16 -1.53
CA GLU A 55 -20.56 -6.52 -2.77
C GLU A 55 -19.58 -5.40 -3.15
N GLY A 56 -18.43 -5.76 -3.73
CA GLY A 56 -17.43 -4.82 -4.24
C GLY A 56 -16.64 -5.45 -5.37
N ILE A 57 -16.20 -4.62 -6.31
CA ILE A 57 -15.35 -5.06 -7.40
C ILE A 57 -13.93 -5.34 -6.89
N ILE A 58 -13.30 -6.41 -7.35
CA ILE A 58 -11.90 -6.75 -7.07
C ILE A 58 -11.04 -6.80 -8.32
N SER A 59 -11.62 -7.01 -9.49
CA SER A 59 -10.92 -6.91 -10.77
C SER A 59 -11.90 -6.51 -11.87
N SER A 60 -11.50 -5.56 -12.70
CA SER A 60 -12.27 -5.14 -13.87
C SER A 60 -12.11 -6.07 -15.08
N ASP A 61 -11.20 -7.05 -15.00
CA ASP A 61 -10.96 -8.08 -16.01
C ASP A 61 -10.87 -9.47 -15.36
N ALA A 62 -11.86 -10.31 -15.67
CA ALA A 62 -11.95 -11.67 -15.14
C ALA A 62 -10.92 -12.61 -15.75
N GLU A 63 -10.56 -12.44 -17.03
CA GLU A 63 -9.56 -13.27 -17.69
C GLU A 63 -8.19 -13.04 -17.09
N MET A 64 -7.80 -11.79 -16.92
CA MET A 64 -6.54 -11.42 -16.25
C MET A 64 -6.51 -11.96 -14.82
N TYR A 65 -7.60 -11.81 -14.06
CA TYR A 65 -7.68 -12.31 -12.68
C TYR A 65 -7.46 -13.82 -12.61
N VAL A 66 -8.19 -14.61 -13.42
CA VAL A 66 -8.07 -16.08 -13.43
C VAL A 66 -6.70 -16.52 -13.92
N ASN A 67 -6.14 -15.86 -14.91
CA ASN A 67 -4.83 -16.20 -15.47
C ASN A 67 -3.68 -15.83 -14.54
N SER A 68 -3.85 -14.88 -13.62
CA SER A 68 -2.79 -14.44 -12.70
C SER A 68 -2.19 -15.58 -11.86
N ILE A 69 -2.99 -16.61 -11.53
CA ILE A 69 -2.56 -17.80 -10.80
C ILE A 69 -1.42 -18.54 -11.53
N LYS A 70 -1.37 -18.49 -12.85
CA LYS A 70 -0.33 -19.15 -13.67
C LYS A 70 1.06 -18.52 -13.49
N PHE A 71 1.11 -17.30 -12.97
CA PHE A 71 2.35 -16.55 -12.73
C PHE A 71 2.79 -16.61 -11.27
N ASN A 72 2.11 -17.41 -10.46
CA ASN A 72 2.50 -17.60 -9.07
C ASN A 72 3.85 -18.32 -8.99
N LYS A 73 4.82 -17.71 -8.31
CA LYS A 73 6.13 -18.31 -8.03
C LYS A 73 6.17 -18.72 -6.57
N PRO A 74 6.64 -19.94 -6.25
CA PRO A 74 6.89 -20.30 -4.86
C PRO A 74 7.96 -19.36 -4.30
N GLY A 75 7.66 -18.75 -3.15
CA GLY A 75 8.62 -17.98 -2.38
C GLY A 75 9.55 -18.88 -1.58
N THR A 76 10.61 -18.29 -1.02
CA THR A 76 11.40 -18.93 0.04
C THR A 76 10.66 -18.83 1.36
N ILE A 77 11.02 -19.69 2.31
CA ILE A 77 10.44 -19.69 3.65
C ILE A 77 11.41 -18.92 4.56
N PRO A 78 10.92 -18.13 5.53
CA PRO A 78 11.77 -17.47 6.51
C PRO A 78 12.52 -18.49 7.36
N LEU A 79 13.67 -18.11 7.91
CA LEU A 79 14.47 -18.99 8.76
C LEU A 79 13.78 -19.28 10.10
N GLU A 80 13.01 -18.30 10.58
CA GLU A 80 12.26 -18.39 11.81
C GLU A 80 10.85 -17.81 11.66
N PHE A 81 9.93 -18.33 12.47
CA PHE A 81 8.58 -17.79 12.60
C PHE A 81 8.42 -17.03 13.92
N SER A 82 7.68 -15.94 13.93
CA SER A 82 7.48 -15.10 15.11
C SER A 82 6.06 -15.13 15.67
N THR A 83 5.13 -15.76 14.97
CA THR A 83 3.72 -15.84 15.36
C THR A 83 3.29 -17.29 15.55
N GLU A 84 2.81 -17.61 16.77
CA GLU A 84 2.20 -18.92 17.07
C GLU A 84 0.78 -18.98 16.49
N VAL A 85 0.43 -20.10 15.88
CA VAL A 85 -0.92 -20.33 15.36
C VAL A 85 -1.79 -20.99 16.43
N LYS A 86 -2.85 -20.31 16.86
CA LYS A 86 -3.85 -20.79 17.83
C LYS A 86 -5.24 -20.88 17.23
N ASP A 87 -5.69 -19.80 16.62
CA ASP A 87 -7.03 -19.64 16.07
C ASP A 87 -7.05 -19.67 14.53
N GLY A 88 -5.87 -19.70 13.90
CA GLY A 88 -5.68 -19.76 12.46
C GLY A 88 -5.86 -18.41 11.75
N CYS A 89 -5.66 -18.44 10.43
CA CYS A 89 -5.80 -17.27 9.58
C CYS A 89 -7.29 -16.85 9.45
N PRO A 90 -7.64 -15.56 9.56
CA PRO A 90 -6.77 -14.38 9.69
C PRO A 90 -6.55 -13.91 11.14
N LEU A 91 -6.91 -14.69 12.15
CA LEU A 91 -6.91 -14.26 13.55
C LEU A 91 -5.49 -14.18 14.11
N ASP A 92 -4.62 -15.15 13.77
CA ASP A 92 -3.20 -15.14 14.10
C ASP A 92 -2.36 -14.55 12.96
N CYS A 93 -2.74 -13.36 12.47
CA CYS A 93 -2.04 -12.71 11.37
C CYS A 93 -0.64 -12.25 11.80
N GLY A 94 0.37 -12.73 11.07
CA GLY A 94 1.78 -12.42 11.30
C GLY A 94 2.69 -13.39 10.55
N LEU A 95 3.97 -13.42 10.90
CA LEU A 95 4.93 -14.37 10.35
C LEU A 95 4.77 -15.71 11.06
N CYS A 96 3.78 -16.48 10.65
CA CYS A 96 3.42 -17.78 11.22
C CYS A 96 3.81 -18.95 10.27
N PRO A 97 3.84 -20.21 10.75
CA PRO A 97 4.17 -21.39 9.92
C PRO A 97 3.24 -21.62 8.72
N GLU A 98 2.05 -21.03 8.72
CA GLU A 98 1.13 -21.09 7.59
C GLU A 98 1.43 -20.02 6.52
N HIS A 99 2.26 -19.04 6.84
CA HIS A 99 2.74 -18.01 5.91
C HIS A 99 3.85 -18.61 5.04
N LYS A 100 3.56 -18.84 3.76
CA LYS A 100 4.42 -19.61 2.85
C LYS A 100 5.41 -18.77 2.06
N GLN A 101 5.76 -17.60 2.55
CA GLN A 101 6.66 -16.66 1.90
C GLN A 101 7.54 -15.97 2.94
N HIS A 102 8.79 -15.66 2.57
CA HIS A 102 9.66 -14.80 3.36
C HIS A 102 9.26 -13.32 3.20
N MET A 103 9.82 -12.45 4.01
CA MET A 103 9.65 -11.01 3.89
C MET A 103 10.62 -10.45 2.84
N CYS A 104 10.15 -10.20 1.63
CA CYS A 104 10.96 -9.56 0.58
C CYS A 104 11.13 -8.05 0.80
N LEU A 105 10.25 -7.43 1.58
CA LEU A 105 10.33 -6.04 2.03
C LEU A 105 9.77 -5.96 3.44
N ASP A 106 10.58 -5.51 4.39
CA ASP A 106 10.12 -5.16 5.72
C ASP A 106 9.75 -3.68 5.80
N LEU A 107 8.69 -3.35 6.52
CA LEU A 107 8.18 -2.00 6.64
C LEU A 107 8.07 -1.62 8.10
N ILE A 108 8.88 -0.62 8.54
CA ILE A 108 8.80 -0.07 9.88
C ILE A 108 8.07 1.27 9.87
N GLU A 109 6.91 1.31 10.49
CA GLU A 109 6.18 2.56 10.72
C GLU A 109 6.73 3.25 11.96
N VAL A 110 7.67 4.19 11.77
CA VAL A 110 8.41 4.83 12.87
C VAL A 110 7.56 5.80 13.70
N ASN A 111 6.49 6.34 13.13
CA ASN A 111 5.57 7.23 13.82
C ASN A 111 4.19 7.25 13.16
N THR A 112 3.17 7.72 13.89
CA THR A 112 1.85 8.01 13.33
C THR A 112 1.66 9.47 12.98
N ALA A 113 2.52 10.37 13.48
CA ALA A 113 2.47 11.80 13.19
C ALA A 113 2.77 12.10 11.72
N CYS A 114 2.09 13.08 11.14
CA CYS A 114 2.30 13.55 9.78
C CYS A 114 2.19 15.08 9.72
N ASN A 115 2.91 15.69 8.81
CA ASN A 115 2.86 17.13 8.53
C ASN A 115 1.85 17.48 7.43
N LEU A 116 1.05 16.51 6.95
CA LEU A 116 -0.09 16.69 6.07
C LEU A 116 -1.35 16.08 6.69
N SER A 117 -2.52 16.54 6.26
CA SER A 117 -3.83 16.04 6.68
C SER A 117 -4.66 15.53 5.50
N CYS A 118 -4.06 14.65 4.70
CA CYS A 118 -4.64 14.16 3.45
C CYS A 118 -6.06 13.62 3.63
N PRO A 119 -7.03 13.99 2.79
CA PRO A 119 -8.38 13.41 2.76
C PRO A 119 -8.34 11.90 2.50
N VAL A 120 -7.42 11.46 1.64
CA VAL A 120 -7.16 10.06 1.37
C VAL A 120 -5.86 9.68 2.07
N CYS A 121 -5.97 8.92 3.17
CA CYS A 121 -4.82 8.50 3.95
C CYS A 121 -5.01 7.05 4.43
N PHE A 122 -4.35 6.14 3.77
CA PHE A 122 -4.36 4.71 4.07
C PHE A 122 -4.03 4.41 5.55
N ALA A 123 -3.00 5.06 6.11
CA ALA A 123 -2.56 4.87 7.49
C ALA A 123 -3.41 5.62 8.53
N ASN A 124 -4.38 6.45 8.11
CA ASN A 124 -5.10 7.36 9.00
C ASN A 124 -4.16 8.13 9.95
N ALA A 125 -3.08 8.66 9.39
CA ALA A 125 -2.03 9.37 10.13
C ALA A 125 -2.59 10.49 11.01
N GLY A 126 -2.01 10.67 12.21
CA GLY A 126 -2.47 11.63 13.19
C GLY A 126 -1.71 11.54 14.51
N ILE A 127 -2.41 11.61 15.63
CA ILE A 127 -1.84 11.47 16.96
C ILE A 127 -1.73 9.99 17.33
N GLY A 128 -0.59 9.56 17.83
CA GLY A 128 -0.38 8.18 18.24
C GLY A 128 1.00 7.97 18.83
N TYR A 129 1.74 7.01 18.32
CA TYR A 129 3.07 6.67 18.81
C TYR A 129 4.19 7.28 17.97
N SER A 130 5.39 7.27 18.54
CA SER A 130 6.67 7.47 17.87
C SER A 130 7.62 6.42 18.45
N LEU A 131 8.23 5.61 17.61
CA LEU A 131 9.16 4.57 18.06
C LEU A 131 10.45 5.18 18.58
N THR A 132 10.99 4.60 19.64
CA THR A 132 12.33 4.92 20.11
C THR A 132 13.38 4.24 19.24
N MET A 133 14.63 4.75 19.24
CA MET A 133 15.74 4.11 18.54
C MET A 133 15.91 2.65 18.96
N GLN A 134 15.82 2.35 20.26
CA GLN A 134 15.93 0.99 20.79
C GLN A 134 14.86 0.04 20.23
N GLN A 135 13.62 0.51 20.06
CA GLN A 135 12.56 -0.30 19.44
C GLN A 135 12.86 -0.59 17.98
N VAL A 136 13.32 0.41 17.23
CA VAL A 136 13.68 0.22 15.82
C VAL A 136 14.87 -0.72 15.68
N GLU A 137 15.93 -0.56 16.51
CA GLU A 137 17.06 -1.48 16.52
C GLU A 137 16.63 -2.93 16.78
N GLY A 138 15.73 -3.16 17.75
CA GLY A 138 15.18 -4.49 18.01
C GLY A 138 14.38 -5.07 16.86
N MET A 139 13.63 -4.25 16.10
CA MET A 139 12.92 -4.67 14.89
C MET A 139 13.91 -5.03 13.77
N LEU A 140 14.96 -4.22 13.58
CA LEU A 140 16.01 -4.47 12.60
C LEU A 140 16.78 -5.77 12.90
N ASP A 141 17.14 -5.99 14.17
CA ASP A 141 17.80 -7.21 14.62
C ASP A 141 16.93 -8.43 14.33
N ARG A 142 15.64 -8.32 14.65
CA ARG A 142 14.69 -9.41 14.39
C ARG A 142 14.51 -9.70 12.90
N PHE A 143 14.50 -8.67 12.05
CA PHE A 143 14.42 -8.84 10.60
C PHE A 143 15.64 -9.59 10.06
N VAL A 144 16.85 -9.21 10.49
CA VAL A 144 18.09 -9.91 10.12
C VAL A 144 18.09 -11.35 10.59
N GLU A 145 17.62 -11.63 11.81
CA GLU A 145 17.53 -12.97 12.38
C GLU A 145 16.58 -13.87 11.57
N ILE A 146 15.41 -13.34 11.16
CA ILE A 146 14.38 -14.08 10.42
C ILE A 146 14.79 -14.36 8.98
N GLU A 147 15.42 -13.40 8.31
CA GLU A 147 15.73 -13.49 6.88
C GLU A 147 17.17 -13.96 6.62
N GLY A 148 18.10 -13.77 7.56
CA GLY A 148 19.53 -14.09 7.41
C GLY A 148 20.27 -13.14 6.47
N ASP A 149 19.74 -12.89 5.28
CA ASP A 149 20.28 -11.96 4.27
C ASP A 149 19.13 -11.03 3.79
N PRO A 150 18.74 -10.05 4.61
CA PRO A 150 17.58 -9.21 4.36
C PRO A 150 17.78 -8.32 3.12
N GLU A 151 16.76 -8.31 2.25
CA GLU A 151 16.87 -7.60 0.97
C GLU A 151 16.52 -6.13 1.09
N VAL A 152 15.31 -5.81 1.54
CA VAL A 152 14.79 -4.44 1.51
C VAL A 152 14.10 -4.08 2.81
N ILE A 153 14.43 -2.91 3.34
CA ILE A 153 13.67 -2.29 4.42
C ILE A 153 13.18 -0.92 4.02
N GLN A 154 11.97 -0.58 4.43
CA GLN A 154 11.36 0.72 4.18
C GLN A 154 10.89 1.36 5.48
N PHE A 155 11.42 2.53 5.79
CA PHE A 155 10.90 3.37 6.87
C PHE A 155 9.68 4.15 6.39
N SER A 156 8.59 4.03 7.13
CA SER A 156 7.28 4.59 6.82
C SER A 156 6.59 5.12 8.09
N GLY A 157 5.27 5.31 8.02
CA GLY A 157 4.42 5.78 9.11
C GLY A 157 3.45 6.86 8.64
N GLY A 158 3.19 7.88 9.47
CA GLY A 158 2.51 9.08 9.02
C GLY A 158 3.39 9.84 8.02
N GLU A 159 4.46 10.46 8.54
CA GLU A 159 5.58 11.00 7.74
C GLU A 159 6.89 10.71 8.49
N PRO A 160 7.70 9.76 8.05
CA PRO A 160 8.90 9.35 8.77
C PRO A 160 9.96 10.46 8.84
N THR A 161 10.01 11.36 7.87
CA THR A 161 11.03 12.43 7.85
C THR A 161 10.88 13.43 8.99
N ILE A 162 9.70 13.53 9.64
CA ILE A 162 9.55 14.38 10.82
C ILE A 162 10.02 13.70 12.11
N HIS A 163 10.32 12.39 12.09
CA HIS A 163 10.89 11.72 13.25
C HIS A 163 12.31 12.27 13.53
N PRO A 164 12.63 12.67 14.79
CA PRO A 164 13.90 13.35 15.09
C PRO A 164 15.14 12.48 14.83
N GLN A 165 15.01 11.16 14.95
CA GLN A 165 16.12 10.19 14.81
C GLN A 165 16.06 9.40 13.50
N ILE A 166 15.31 9.85 12.47
CA ILE A 166 15.15 9.07 11.24
C ILE A 166 16.48 8.79 10.52
N LEU A 167 17.42 9.73 10.53
CA LEU A 167 18.74 9.52 9.92
C LEU A 167 19.54 8.46 10.67
N ASP A 168 19.45 8.42 12.00
CA ASP A 168 20.11 7.39 12.83
C ASP A 168 19.48 6.01 12.56
N MET A 169 18.16 5.94 12.36
CA MET A 169 17.46 4.70 12.02
C MET A 169 17.89 4.16 10.65
N ILE A 170 18.01 5.04 9.64
CA ILE A 170 18.52 4.68 8.31
C ILE A 170 19.97 4.16 8.42
N GLN A 171 20.82 4.83 9.20
CA GLN A 171 22.19 4.38 9.44
C GLN A 171 22.22 3.00 10.11
N ALA A 172 21.41 2.79 11.15
CA ALA A 172 21.34 1.52 11.86
C ALA A 172 20.91 0.34 10.97
N ALA A 173 20.02 0.58 9.99
CA ALA A 173 19.65 -0.43 8.99
C ALA A 173 20.83 -0.76 8.05
N LYS A 174 21.57 0.25 7.60
CA LYS A 174 22.77 0.07 6.77
C LYS A 174 23.89 -0.67 7.49
N ASP A 175 24.12 -0.35 8.76
CA ASP A 175 25.14 -1.00 9.58
C ASP A 175 24.88 -2.51 9.77
N ARG A 176 23.64 -2.95 9.62
CA ARG A 176 23.22 -4.36 9.65
C ARG A 176 23.36 -5.08 8.30
N GLY A 177 23.84 -4.39 7.26
CA GLY A 177 24.06 -4.98 5.95
C GLY A 177 22.79 -5.23 5.14
N ILE A 178 21.65 -4.60 5.49
CA ILE A 178 20.43 -4.66 4.69
C ILE A 178 20.73 -4.07 3.31
N ARG A 179 20.46 -4.84 2.24
CA ARG A 179 20.93 -4.48 0.88
C ARG A 179 20.35 -3.17 0.39
N GLN A 180 19.07 -2.93 0.63
CA GLN A 180 18.40 -1.71 0.20
C GLN A 180 17.62 -1.09 1.35
N VAL A 181 17.96 0.14 1.69
CA VAL A 181 17.24 0.94 2.68
C VAL A 181 16.44 2.01 1.96
N MET A 182 15.13 2.05 2.24
CA MET A 182 14.20 3.00 1.62
C MET A 182 13.55 3.90 2.67
N ILE A 183 13.16 5.10 2.25
CA ILE A 183 12.34 6.00 3.06
C ILE A 183 11.11 6.43 2.26
N ASN A 184 9.91 6.15 2.81
CA ASN A 184 8.65 6.61 2.24
C ASN A 184 8.34 8.03 2.73
N THR A 185 8.16 8.99 1.83
CA THR A 185 7.96 10.38 2.24
C THR A 185 7.07 11.17 1.30
N ASN A 186 6.35 12.12 1.88
CA ASN A 186 5.63 13.14 1.12
C ASN A 186 6.54 14.24 0.55
N GLY A 187 7.82 14.26 0.89
CA GLY A 187 8.82 15.17 0.34
C GLY A 187 8.82 16.60 0.88
N VAL A 188 7.92 16.97 1.77
CA VAL A 188 7.83 18.34 2.30
C VAL A 188 9.15 18.75 2.96
N ARG A 189 9.74 17.88 3.77
CA ARG A 189 11.02 18.17 4.43
C ARG A 189 12.18 18.22 3.44
N ILE A 190 12.20 17.34 2.45
CA ILE A 190 13.21 17.36 1.38
C ILE A 190 13.20 18.71 0.64
N ALA A 191 12.00 19.24 0.34
CA ALA A 191 11.84 20.51 -0.37
C ALA A 191 12.27 21.76 0.44
N ARG A 192 12.38 21.65 1.80
CA ARG A 192 12.52 22.82 2.69
C ARG A 192 13.71 22.81 3.63
N ASP A 193 14.31 21.66 3.92
CA ASP A 193 15.35 21.50 4.96
C ASP A 193 16.65 21.02 4.32
N ASP A 194 17.62 21.94 4.16
CA ASP A 194 18.91 21.67 3.55
C ASP A 194 19.75 20.70 4.40
N ARG A 195 19.73 20.88 5.73
CA ARG A 195 20.52 20.03 6.64
C ARG A 195 20.01 18.58 6.64
N PHE A 196 18.69 18.43 6.57
CA PHE A 196 18.09 17.10 6.45
C PHE A 196 18.51 16.43 5.15
N LEU A 197 18.41 17.15 4.02
CA LEU A 197 18.78 16.63 2.70
C LEU A 197 20.27 16.25 2.63
N GLU A 198 21.15 17.09 3.16
CA GLU A 198 22.61 16.77 3.28
C GLU A 198 22.86 15.51 4.11
N GLY A 199 22.13 15.34 5.22
CA GLY A 199 22.20 14.13 6.05
C GLY A 199 21.70 12.89 5.30
N LEU A 200 20.59 13.04 4.58
CA LEU A 200 19.99 11.97 3.78
C LEU A 200 20.91 11.54 2.63
N ALA A 201 21.53 12.52 1.93
CA ALA A 201 22.46 12.27 0.84
C ALA A 201 23.69 11.46 1.28
N LYS A 202 24.23 11.73 2.47
CA LYS A 202 25.35 10.95 3.03
C LYS A 202 24.99 9.49 3.28
N LEU A 203 23.74 9.23 3.60
CA LEU A 203 23.22 7.89 3.85
C LEU A 203 22.75 7.19 2.57
N ASN A 204 22.45 7.93 1.53
CA ASN A 204 22.04 7.45 0.23
C ASN A 204 20.97 6.32 0.29
N PRO A 205 19.81 6.54 0.94
CA PRO A 205 18.68 5.61 0.81
C PRO A 205 17.93 5.85 -0.48
N VAL A 206 17.15 4.87 -0.94
CA VAL A 206 16.18 5.08 -2.02
C VAL A 206 14.97 5.83 -1.47
N VAL A 207 14.58 6.91 -2.11
CA VAL A 207 13.44 7.72 -1.70
C VAL A 207 12.17 7.22 -2.38
N TYR A 208 11.28 6.59 -1.61
CA TYR A 208 9.93 6.19 -2.04
C TYR A 208 9.02 7.42 -1.92
N PHE A 209 8.92 8.14 -3.04
CA PHE A 209 8.46 9.52 -3.08
C PHE A 209 7.00 9.63 -3.53
N GLN A 210 6.14 10.12 -2.68
CA GLN A 210 4.74 10.37 -3.00
C GLN A 210 4.61 11.40 -4.13
N PHE A 211 4.04 10.97 -5.27
CA PHE A 211 3.87 11.80 -6.46
C PHE A 211 2.62 11.38 -7.23
N ASP A 212 1.50 12.05 -7.00
CA ASP A 212 0.17 11.58 -7.43
C ASP A 212 -0.25 12.08 -8.81
N GLY A 213 0.42 13.07 -9.36
CA GLY A 213 0.06 13.66 -10.65
C GLY A 213 0.91 14.86 -11.04
N LEU A 214 0.56 15.42 -12.18
CA LEU A 214 1.16 16.61 -12.78
C LEU A 214 0.21 17.82 -12.77
N ARG A 215 -0.93 17.71 -12.05
CA ARG A 215 -1.94 18.76 -11.90
C ARG A 215 -2.13 19.13 -10.43
N SER A 216 -2.29 20.43 -10.16
CA SER A 216 -2.59 20.95 -8.82
C SER A 216 -3.88 20.38 -8.24
N GLU A 217 -4.90 20.19 -9.07
CA GLU A 217 -6.22 19.67 -8.67
C GLU A 217 -6.13 18.26 -8.10
N THR A 218 -5.24 17.44 -8.64
CA THR A 218 -4.98 16.09 -8.13
C THR A 218 -4.50 16.13 -6.68
N TYR A 219 -3.56 17.01 -6.37
CA TYR A 219 -3.06 17.19 -4.99
C TYR A 219 -4.12 17.79 -4.07
N GLN A 220 -4.87 18.79 -4.53
CA GLN A 220 -5.97 19.36 -3.74
C GLN A 220 -6.98 18.29 -3.35
N THR A 221 -7.33 17.39 -4.28
CA THR A 221 -8.30 16.32 -4.04
C THR A 221 -7.74 15.23 -3.13
N LEU A 222 -6.55 14.68 -3.44
CA LEU A 222 -6.01 13.53 -2.71
C LEU A 222 -5.28 13.92 -1.43
N ARG A 223 -4.69 15.13 -1.37
CA ARG A 223 -3.84 15.56 -0.26
C ARG A 223 -4.40 16.75 0.54
N GLY A 224 -5.42 17.43 0.00
CA GLY A 224 -6.07 18.54 0.65
C GLY A 224 -5.35 19.88 0.47
N GLU A 225 -4.22 19.89 -0.25
CA GLU A 225 -3.39 21.07 -0.51
C GLU A 225 -2.82 21.03 -1.93
N ASP A 226 -2.52 22.17 -2.53
CA ASP A 226 -1.75 22.24 -3.77
C ASP A 226 -0.26 22.02 -3.45
N LEU A 227 0.23 20.84 -3.82
CA LEU A 227 1.61 20.43 -3.54
C LEU A 227 2.47 20.29 -4.79
N LEU A 228 1.95 20.58 -5.99
CA LEU A 228 2.67 20.31 -7.24
C LEU A 228 4.05 20.97 -7.27
N ASP A 229 4.13 22.27 -7.06
CA ASP A 229 5.42 23.00 -7.07
C ASP A 229 6.39 22.49 -6.01
N LEU A 230 5.86 22.08 -4.85
CA LEU A 230 6.67 21.50 -3.78
C LEU A 230 7.24 20.14 -4.19
N LYS A 231 6.44 19.32 -4.87
CA LYS A 231 6.88 18.00 -5.36
C LYS A 231 7.96 18.14 -6.43
N MET A 232 7.76 19.05 -7.38
CA MET A 232 8.78 19.34 -8.41
C MET A 232 10.09 19.79 -7.78
N ARG A 233 10.03 20.75 -6.85
CA ARG A 233 11.21 21.22 -6.11
C ARG A 233 11.90 20.11 -5.33
N ALA A 234 11.14 19.23 -4.68
CA ALA A 234 11.73 18.11 -3.95
C ALA A 234 12.48 17.14 -4.89
N LEU A 235 11.93 16.85 -6.07
CA LEU A 235 12.57 16.01 -7.08
C LEU A 235 13.84 16.64 -7.64
N ASP A 236 13.81 17.95 -7.97
CA ASP A 236 15.01 18.67 -8.42
C ASP A 236 16.13 18.59 -7.36
N ARG A 237 15.78 18.79 -6.09
CA ARG A 237 16.72 18.70 -4.96
C ARG A 237 17.26 17.29 -4.73
N LEU A 238 16.44 16.25 -4.93
CA LEU A 238 16.90 14.86 -4.92
C LEU A 238 17.92 14.61 -6.04
N ASN A 239 17.64 15.14 -7.23
CA ASN A 239 18.58 15.05 -8.35
C ASN A 239 19.91 15.75 -8.03
N ASP A 240 19.88 16.98 -7.52
CA ASP A 240 21.08 17.74 -7.17
C ASP A 240 21.90 17.05 -6.06
N ALA A 241 21.22 16.30 -5.19
CA ALA A 241 21.83 15.53 -4.11
C ALA A 241 22.23 14.10 -4.53
N GLU A 242 22.10 13.75 -5.80
CA GLU A 242 22.38 12.41 -6.37
C GLU A 242 21.63 11.27 -5.67
N LEU A 243 20.39 11.54 -5.19
CA LEU A 243 19.53 10.57 -4.54
C LEU A 243 18.52 9.96 -5.52
N ASP A 244 18.41 8.64 -5.51
CA ASP A 244 17.44 7.91 -6.33
C ASP A 244 16.03 7.99 -5.74
N ALA A 245 15.04 8.24 -6.59
CA ALA A 245 13.63 8.30 -6.24
C ALA A 245 12.80 7.27 -7.00
N VAL A 246 11.81 6.71 -6.32
CA VAL A 246 10.72 5.95 -6.94
C VAL A 246 9.46 6.76 -6.77
N LEU A 247 8.82 7.16 -7.85
CA LEU A 247 7.55 7.88 -7.81
C LEU A 247 6.43 6.95 -7.38
N VAL A 248 5.61 7.39 -6.44
CA VAL A 248 4.48 6.61 -5.92
C VAL A 248 3.21 7.41 -6.09
N ALA A 249 2.36 6.97 -7.01
CA ALA A 249 1.09 7.60 -7.30
C ALA A 249 -0.07 6.78 -6.74
N ALA A 250 -0.85 7.38 -5.86
CA ALA A 250 -2.16 6.87 -5.51
C ALA A 250 -3.12 7.16 -6.67
N VAL A 251 -3.74 6.13 -7.25
CA VAL A 251 -4.64 6.26 -8.40
C VAL A 251 -6.08 6.11 -7.94
N GLU A 252 -6.88 7.16 -8.12
CA GLU A 252 -8.29 7.22 -7.73
C GLU A 252 -9.16 7.49 -8.95
N ARG A 253 -10.27 6.74 -9.06
CA ARG A 253 -11.21 6.88 -10.17
C ARG A 253 -11.86 8.27 -10.21
N GLY A 254 -11.87 8.88 -11.40
CA GLY A 254 -12.41 10.23 -11.60
C GLY A 254 -11.51 11.35 -11.07
N VAL A 255 -10.29 11.02 -10.62
CA VAL A 255 -9.34 12.03 -10.12
C VAL A 255 -8.09 12.10 -10.98
N ASN A 256 -7.34 11.01 -11.12
CA ASN A 256 -6.04 11.00 -11.79
C ASN A 256 -5.72 9.71 -12.57
N GLU A 257 -6.69 8.87 -12.87
CA GLU A 257 -6.45 7.70 -13.71
C GLU A 257 -5.98 8.08 -15.14
N ASP A 258 -6.32 9.27 -15.61
CA ASP A 258 -5.85 9.83 -16.89
C ASP A 258 -4.40 10.37 -16.81
N GLU A 259 -3.85 10.54 -15.62
CA GLU A 259 -2.45 10.97 -15.44
C GLU A 259 -1.44 9.80 -15.39
N VAL A 260 -1.88 8.55 -15.38
CA VAL A 260 -1.00 7.37 -15.29
C VAL A 260 0.08 7.39 -16.39
N GLY A 261 -0.31 7.55 -17.65
CA GLY A 261 0.64 7.67 -18.77
C GLY A 261 1.60 8.86 -18.64
N PRO A 262 1.08 10.08 -18.41
CA PRO A 262 1.90 11.26 -18.14
C PRO A 262 2.90 11.11 -16.98
N ILE A 263 2.51 10.47 -15.86
CA ILE A 263 3.41 10.21 -14.72
C ILE A 263 4.55 9.28 -15.13
N ILE A 264 4.25 8.21 -15.89
CA ILE A 264 5.27 7.29 -16.39
C ILE A 264 6.23 8.03 -17.32
N GLU A 265 5.71 8.82 -18.26
CA GLU A 265 6.51 9.60 -19.19
C GLU A 265 7.41 10.61 -18.47
N PHE A 266 6.89 11.28 -17.46
CA PHE A 266 7.65 12.17 -16.59
C PHE A 266 8.77 11.42 -15.87
N GLY A 267 8.46 10.27 -15.26
CA GLY A 267 9.45 9.44 -14.55
C GLY A 267 10.58 8.95 -15.46
N LEU A 268 10.27 8.58 -16.69
CA LEU A 268 11.29 8.16 -17.67
C LEU A 268 12.26 9.29 -18.08
N LYS A 269 11.82 10.55 -17.97
CA LYS A 269 12.61 11.73 -18.36
C LYS A 269 13.38 12.35 -17.20
N HIS A 270 12.91 12.18 -15.97
CA HIS A 270 13.50 12.83 -14.80
C HIS A 270 14.73 12.04 -14.27
N PRO A 271 15.93 12.68 -14.18
CA PRO A 271 17.17 11.96 -13.92
C PRO A 271 17.28 11.31 -12.53
N ALA A 272 16.59 11.82 -11.53
CA ALA A 272 16.56 11.18 -10.19
C ALA A 272 15.62 9.97 -10.12
N VAL A 273 14.70 9.78 -11.08
CA VAL A 273 13.67 8.75 -11.01
C VAL A 273 14.17 7.42 -11.55
N ARG A 274 14.03 6.35 -10.76
CA ARG A 274 14.41 4.97 -11.10
C ARG A 274 13.20 4.06 -11.32
N GLY A 275 12.02 4.47 -10.91
CA GLY A 275 10.81 3.69 -11.09
C GLY A 275 9.55 4.49 -10.79
N VAL A 276 8.42 3.93 -11.22
CA VAL A 276 7.08 4.46 -10.92
C VAL A 276 6.24 3.32 -10.37
N VAL A 277 5.61 3.56 -9.23
CA VAL A 277 4.67 2.64 -8.60
C VAL A 277 3.29 3.28 -8.63
N LEU A 278 2.35 2.58 -9.25
CA LEU A 278 0.96 3.00 -9.36
C LEU A 278 0.13 2.19 -8.36
N GLN A 279 -0.47 2.87 -7.39
CA GLN A 279 -1.23 2.24 -6.32
C GLN A 279 -2.71 2.60 -6.43
N PRO A 280 -3.57 1.70 -6.94
CA PRO A 280 -5.00 1.89 -6.83
C PRO A 280 -5.39 2.17 -5.38
N VAL A 281 -6.14 3.24 -5.14
CA VAL A 281 -6.53 3.64 -3.79
C VAL A 281 -7.31 2.54 -3.11
N THR A 282 -6.86 2.15 -1.93
CA THR A 282 -7.56 1.21 -1.06
C THR A 282 -8.44 2.00 -0.10
N HIS A 283 -9.74 1.70 -0.09
CA HIS A 283 -10.72 2.40 0.73
C HIS A 283 -10.67 1.94 2.19
N VAL A 284 -9.55 2.24 2.85
CA VAL A 284 -9.28 1.98 4.26
C VAL A 284 -8.63 3.22 4.90
N GLY A 285 -8.53 3.23 6.22
CA GLY A 285 -7.99 4.37 6.95
C GLY A 285 -8.91 5.59 6.85
N ARG A 286 -8.36 6.74 6.47
CA ARG A 286 -9.12 7.96 6.21
C ARG A 286 -9.41 8.06 4.72
N HIS A 287 -10.65 7.86 4.36
CA HIS A 287 -11.18 8.05 3.02
C HIS A 287 -12.60 8.59 3.18
N ILE A 288 -12.95 9.61 2.40
CA ILE A 288 -14.27 10.19 2.47
C ILE A 288 -15.30 9.19 1.92
N GLU A 289 -16.30 9.52 1.30
CA GLU A 289 -17.29 8.59 0.75
C GLU A 289 -16.74 7.90 -0.50
N PHE A 290 -16.99 6.59 -0.63
CA PHE A 290 -16.61 5.81 -1.81
C PHE A 290 -17.68 4.76 -2.15
N ASP A 291 -17.76 4.42 -3.42
CA ASP A 291 -18.53 3.28 -3.92
C ASP A 291 -17.59 2.09 -4.16
N PRO A 292 -17.72 0.96 -3.43
CA PRO A 292 -16.87 -0.21 -3.62
C PRO A 292 -16.97 -0.84 -5.01
N MET A 293 -17.99 -0.45 -5.80
CA MET A 293 -18.18 -0.88 -7.18
C MET A 293 -17.42 -0.01 -8.20
N GLN A 294 -16.91 1.14 -7.79
CA GLN A 294 -16.24 2.12 -8.66
C GLN A 294 -14.73 2.24 -8.44
N ARG A 295 -14.15 1.42 -7.55
CA ARG A 295 -12.70 1.48 -7.30
C ARG A 295 -11.88 1.16 -8.55
N VAL A 296 -10.69 1.75 -8.63
CA VAL A 296 -9.67 1.37 -9.61
C VAL A 296 -9.11 0.00 -9.23
N THR A 297 -8.96 -0.87 -10.21
CA THR A 297 -8.33 -2.18 -10.04
C THR A 297 -7.07 -2.29 -10.90
N ILE A 298 -6.24 -3.30 -10.67
CA ILE A 298 -4.97 -3.46 -11.40
C ILE A 298 -5.17 -3.44 -12.92
N PRO A 299 -6.15 -4.16 -13.52
CA PRO A 299 -6.36 -4.10 -14.97
C PRO A 299 -6.77 -2.71 -15.50
N ASP A 300 -7.30 -1.83 -14.66
CA ASP A 300 -7.64 -0.46 -15.09
C ASP A 300 -6.40 0.43 -15.27
N VAL A 301 -5.24 0.01 -14.74
CA VAL A 301 -3.98 0.76 -14.77
C VAL A 301 -3.01 0.24 -15.83
N ILE A 302 -3.19 -1.01 -16.29
CA ILE A 302 -2.37 -1.68 -17.30
C ILE A 302 -2.93 -1.45 -18.70
#